data_2afb3523ba0ac68876ad34454a707955
#
_entry.id   2afb3523ba0ac68876ad34454a707955
#
_cell.length_a   1.000
_cell.length_b   1.000
_cell.length_c   1.000
_cell.angle_alpha   90.00
_cell.angle_beta   90.00
_cell.angle_gamma   90.00
#
_symmetry.space_group_name_H-M   'P 1'
#
loop_
_entity.id
_entity.type
_entity.pdbx_description
1 polymer ?
#
loop_
_entity_poly.entity_id
_entity_poly.type
_entity_poly.pdbx_seq_one_letter_code
_entity_poly.pdbx_strand_id
1 'polypeptide(L)'
;IGLEVADGKYISFIDGDGQMLAEDVVIVYQKIKNSDLDLVKTCRYIRYDEKWRKAISFFYNLLFKVLFPGLNAKDINSKPKIFTKKFYDKMELKSDDWFADAEIMIEARRLKAKIGEVPTIFKKNEHRPSFVKFSAIFEFIKNFIIYRIREFKRNK
;
A
#
# COMPACT_ATOMS: atom_id res chain seq x y z
N ILE A 1 -12.16 -2.65 -9.64
CA ILE A 1 -13.62 -2.87 -9.54
C ILE A 1 -14.12 -2.66 -8.11
N GLY A 2 -13.56 -3.31 -7.08
CA GLY A 2 -14.05 -3.16 -5.69
C GLY A 2 -13.96 -1.73 -5.15
N LEU A 3 -12.89 -1.01 -5.44
CA LEU A 3 -12.72 0.37 -5.00
C LEU A 3 -13.68 1.34 -5.73
N GLU A 4 -14.00 1.07 -6.99
CA GLU A 4 -14.87 1.93 -7.83
C GLU A 4 -16.33 1.96 -7.36
N VAL A 5 -16.78 0.87 -6.75
CA VAL A 5 -18.16 0.76 -6.24
C VAL A 5 -18.29 1.12 -4.76
N ALA A 6 -17.17 1.45 -4.11
CA ALA A 6 -17.17 1.82 -2.70
C ALA A 6 -17.62 3.28 -2.52
N ASP A 7 -18.70 3.50 -1.77
CA ASP A 7 -19.34 4.82 -1.55
C ASP A 7 -19.29 5.30 -0.10
N GLY A 8 -18.75 4.50 0.80
CA GLY A 8 -18.63 4.84 2.22
C GLY A 8 -17.75 6.07 2.49
N LYS A 9 -17.99 6.77 3.60
CA LYS A 9 -17.15 7.89 4.07
C LYS A 9 -15.67 7.53 4.18
N TYR A 10 -15.38 6.29 4.53
CA TYR A 10 -14.05 5.69 4.57
C TYR A 10 -14.04 4.45 3.70
N ILE A 11 -13.01 4.30 2.90
CA ILE A 11 -12.82 3.17 2.00
C ILE A 11 -11.65 2.35 2.51
N SER A 12 -11.82 1.03 2.62
CA SER A 12 -10.80 0.10 3.09
C SER A 12 -10.33 -0.83 1.97
N PHE A 13 -9.03 -1.05 1.92
CA PHE A 13 -8.37 -2.00 1.03
C PHE A 13 -7.56 -3.00 1.85
N ILE A 14 -7.93 -4.29 1.79
CA ILE A 14 -7.36 -5.37 2.58
C ILE A 14 -7.22 -6.65 1.74
N ASP A 15 -6.20 -7.47 2.05
CA ASP A 15 -6.07 -8.82 1.49
C ASP A 15 -6.96 -9.82 2.23
N GLY A 16 -7.56 -10.74 1.49
CA GLY A 16 -8.40 -11.81 2.03
C GLY A 16 -7.65 -13.11 2.37
N ASP A 17 -6.31 -13.05 2.56
CA ASP A 17 -5.46 -14.23 2.76
C ASP A 17 -5.24 -14.63 4.23
N GLY A 18 -5.82 -13.86 5.16
CA GLY A 18 -5.73 -14.11 6.60
C GLY A 18 -4.36 -13.84 7.25
N GLN A 19 -3.40 -13.27 6.51
CA GLN A 19 -2.07 -12.96 7.07
C GLN A 19 -2.07 -11.71 7.96
N MET A 20 -3.05 -10.83 7.79
CA MET A 20 -3.27 -9.64 8.62
C MET A 20 -4.35 -9.92 9.66
N LEU A 21 -4.22 -9.26 10.81
CA LEU A 21 -5.19 -9.39 11.88
C LEU A 21 -6.47 -8.63 11.53
N ALA A 22 -7.64 -9.21 11.82
CA ALA A 22 -8.92 -8.51 11.63
C ALA A 22 -9.03 -7.27 12.52
N GLU A 23 -8.43 -7.31 13.70
CA GLU A 23 -8.35 -6.22 14.66
C GLU A 23 -7.63 -5.00 14.10
N ASP A 24 -6.67 -5.21 13.19
CA ASP A 24 -5.95 -4.11 12.54
C ASP A 24 -6.89 -3.19 11.75
N VAL A 25 -7.96 -3.73 11.16
CA VAL A 25 -8.96 -2.93 10.46
C VAL A 25 -9.63 -1.94 11.42
N VAL A 26 -9.99 -2.43 12.60
CA VAL A 26 -10.65 -1.61 13.64
C VAL A 26 -9.70 -0.50 14.14
N ILE A 27 -8.44 -0.86 14.41
CA ILE A 27 -7.43 0.10 14.91
C ILE A 27 -7.14 1.18 13.86
N VAL A 28 -6.95 0.78 12.61
CA VAL A 28 -6.70 1.70 11.49
C VAL A 28 -7.91 2.61 11.27
N TYR A 29 -9.13 2.05 11.33
CA TYR A 29 -10.37 2.82 11.21
C TYR A 29 -10.54 3.83 12.35
N GLN A 30 -10.31 3.44 13.59
CA GLN A 30 -10.39 4.36 14.73
C GLN A 30 -9.37 5.49 14.60
N LYS A 31 -8.16 5.17 14.17
CA LYS A 31 -7.11 6.18 13.97
C LYS A 31 -7.49 7.21 12.91
N ILE A 32 -7.98 6.78 11.74
CA ILE A 32 -8.38 7.73 10.69
C ILE A 32 -9.62 8.54 11.09
N LYS A 33 -10.59 7.90 11.77
CA LYS A 33 -11.82 8.57 12.24
C LYS A 33 -11.54 9.68 13.23
N ASN A 34 -10.53 9.50 14.10
CA ASN A 34 -10.20 10.41 15.20
C ASN A 34 -9.04 11.36 14.89
N SER A 35 -8.68 11.50 13.61
CA SER A 35 -7.57 12.34 13.17
C SER A 35 -7.91 13.08 11.88
N ASP A 36 -7.11 14.10 11.54
CA ASP A 36 -7.17 14.82 10.26
C ASP A 36 -6.20 14.18 9.25
N LEU A 37 -6.27 12.85 9.11
CA LEU A 37 -5.46 12.07 8.17
C LEU A 37 -6.28 11.70 6.95
N ASP A 38 -5.64 11.72 5.79
CA ASP A 38 -6.25 11.31 4.51
C ASP A 38 -6.20 9.80 4.31
N LEU A 39 -5.13 9.16 4.79
CA LEU A 39 -4.86 7.74 4.69
C LEU A 39 -4.22 7.22 5.97
N VAL A 40 -4.71 6.11 6.48
CA VAL A 40 -4.05 5.34 7.54
C VAL A 40 -3.87 3.91 7.07
N LYS A 41 -2.70 3.36 7.33
CA LYS A 41 -2.35 1.99 6.97
C LYS A 41 -1.56 1.32 8.07
N THR A 42 -1.43 0.02 7.98
CA THR A 42 -0.50 -0.70 8.85
C THR A 42 0.96 -0.57 8.38
N CYS A 43 1.88 -0.91 9.28
CA CYS A 43 3.28 -1.12 9.00
C CYS A 43 3.71 -2.43 9.69
N ARG A 44 4.22 -3.38 8.92
CA ARG A 44 4.62 -4.71 9.42
C ARG A 44 5.88 -4.60 10.27
N TYR A 45 5.69 -4.44 11.56
CA TYR A 45 6.79 -4.32 12.52
C TYR A 45 7.41 -5.68 12.87
N ILE A 46 6.57 -6.69 13.13
CA ILE A 46 6.98 -8.08 13.35
C ILE A 46 6.51 -8.90 12.16
N ARG A 47 7.43 -9.68 11.59
CA ARG A 47 7.17 -10.50 10.41
C ARG A 47 7.65 -11.93 10.64
N TYR A 48 6.73 -12.87 10.51
CA TYR A 48 6.99 -14.32 10.63
C TYR A 48 7.21 -15.02 9.29
N ASP A 49 7.26 -14.26 8.19
CA ASP A 49 7.58 -14.76 6.87
C ASP A 49 9.09 -15.04 6.68
N GLU A 50 9.42 -15.69 5.57
CA GLU A 50 10.78 -16.14 5.26
C GLU A 50 11.76 -14.97 5.04
N LYS A 51 13.04 -15.20 5.36
CA LYS A 51 14.09 -14.15 5.28
C LYS A 51 14.23 -13.54 3.89
N TRP A 52 14.12 -14.36 2.82
CA TRP A 52 14.20 -13.88 1.44
C TRP A 52 13.04 -12.92 1.09
N ARG A 53 11.84 -13.18 1.61
CA ARG A 53 10.67 -12.27 1.43
C ARG A 53 10.89 -10.93 2.13
N LYS A 54 11.52 -10.95 3.29
CA LYS A 54 11.90 -9.72 4.00
C LYS A 54 12.90 -8.91 3.20
N ALA A 55 13.91 -9.58 2.60
CA ALA A 55 14.89 -8.93 1.73
C ALA A 55 14.24 -8.31 0.49
N ILE A 56 13.39 -9.06 -0.23
CA ILE A 56 12.63 -8.52 -1.38
C ILE A 56 11.80 -7.31 -0.97
N SER A 57 11.07 -7.40 0.14
CA SER A 57 10.27 -6.29 0.64
C SER A 57 11.12 -5.07 1.00
N PHE A 58 12.30 -5.28 1.57
CA PHE A 58 13.25 -4.20 1.86
C PHE A 58 13.70 -3.49 0.57
N PHE A 59 14.16 -4.24 -0.43
CA PHE A 59 14.58 -3.68 -1.71
C PHE A 59 13.43 -2.99 -2.46
N TYR A 60 12.22 -3.55 -2.39
CA TYR A 60 11.03 -2.93 -2.95
C TYR A 60 10.75 -1.56 -2.33
N ASN A 61 10.75 -1.47 -0.99
CA ASN A 61 10.53 -0.21 -0.29
C ASN A 61 11.66 0.80 -0.53
N LEU A 62 12.90 0.32 -0.63
CA LEU A 62 14.06 1.16 -0.96
C LEU A 62 13.92 1.74 -2.38
N LEU A 63 13.62 0.90 -3.37
CA LEU A 63 13.42 1.32 -4.76
C LEU A 63 12.27 2.32 -4.88
N PHE A 64 11.15 2.06 -4.17
CA PHE A 64 10.04 3.00 -4.11
C PHE A 64 10.50 4.37 -3.58
N LYS A 65 11.24 4.42 -2.48
CA LYS A 65 11.71 5.67 -1.88
C LYS A 65 12.67 6.45 -2.80
N VAL A 66 13.52 5.74 -3.54
CA VAL A 66 14.46 6.34 -4.50
C VAL A 66 13.69 6.93 -5.68
N LEU A 67 12.73 6.19 -6.24
CA LEU A 67 11.98 6.63 -7.41
C LEU A 67 10.90 7.66 -7.09
N PHE A 68 10.30 7.58 -5.90
CA PHE A 68 9.21 8.45 -5.44
C PHE A 68 9.55 9.12 -4.10
N PRO A 69 10.55 10.03 -4.07
CA PRO A 69 10.97 10.69 -2.82
C PRO A 69 9.88 11.60 -2.25
N GLY A 70 9.94 11.84 -0.93
CA GLY A 70 9.03 12.76 -0.23
C GLY A 70 7.80 12.08 0.39
N LEU A 71 7.64 10.77 0.27
CA LEU A 71 6.60 10.03 0.99
C LEU A 71 7.13 9.57 2.36
N ASN A 72 6.49 10.00 3.43
CA ASN A 72 6.82 9.54 4.78
C ASN A 72 6.00 8.29 5.14
N ALA A 73 6.33 7.15 4.50
CA ALA A 73 5.75 5.85 4.78
C ALA A 73 6.84 4.77 4.81
N LYS A 74 6.71 3.80 5.72
CA LYS A 74 7.74 2.76 5.95
C LYS A 74 7.54 1.51 5.11
N ASP A 75 6.31 1.05 4.97
CA ASP A 75 5.96 -0.23 4.35
C ASP A 75 4.85 -0.03 3.30
N ILE A 76 5.25 0.09 2.04
CA ILE A 76 4.36 0.47 0.93
C ILE A 76 3.22 -0.53 0.74
N ASN A 77 3.51 -1.84 0.85
CA ASN A 77 2.55 -2.91 0.56
C ASN A 77 1.79 -3.41 1.78
N SER A 78 1.91 -2.75 2.94
CA SER A 78 1.19 -3.19 4.14
C SER A 78 -0.29 -2.78 4.07
N LYS A 79 -1.15 -3.67 4.54
CA LYS A 79 -2.62 -3.54 4.62
C LYS A 79 -3.09 -3.91 6.03
N PRO A 80 -4.29 -3.53 6.48
CA PRO A 80 -5.27 -2.73 5.76
C PRO A 80 -4.79 -1.31 5.49
N LYS A 81 -5.29 -0.74 4.37
CA LYS A 81 -5.23 0.69 4.08
C LYS A 81 -6.65 1.22 4.16
N ILE A 82 -6.85 2.28 4.93
CA ILE A 82 -8.13 2.99 5.00
C ILE A 82 -7.88 4.44 4.64
N PHE A 83 -8.68 4.98 3.75
CA PHE A 83 -8.60 6.36 3.31
C PHE A 83 -9.98 7.02 3.27
N THR A 84 -9.98 8.34 3.39
CA THR A 84 -11.21 9.11 3.31
C THR A 84 -11.75 9.09 1.88
N LYS A 85 -13.09 9.10 1.71
CA LYS A 85 -13.72 9.22 0.38
C LYS A 85 -13.22 10.47 -0.36
N LYS A 86 -13.10 11.59 0.35
CA LYS A 86 -12.57 12.86 -0.19
C LYS A 86 -11.17 12.72 -0.77
N PHE A 87 -10.32 11.89 -0.18
CA PHE A 87 -8.98 11.61 -0.69
C PHE A 87 -9.06 10.65 -1.88
N TYR A 88 -9.87 9.60 -1.78
CA TYR A 88 -10.08 8.63 -2.86
C TYR A 88 -10.53 9.32 -4.16
N ASP A 89 -11.49 10.23 -4.08
CA ASP A 89 -12.04 10.93 -5.24
C ASP A 89 -11.02 11.82 -5.99
N LYS A 90 -9.86 12.08 -5.38
CA LYS A 90 -8.74 12.83 -5.99
C LYS A 90 -7.69 11.92 -6.59
N MET A 91 -7.71 10.62 -6.26
CA MET A 91 -6.77 9.65 -6.81
C MET A 91 -7.15 9.27 -8.24
N GLU A 92 -6.16 9.03 -9.06
CA GLU A 92 -6.32 8.52 -10.42
C GLU A 92 -5.71 7.12 -10.51
N LEU A 93 -6.39 6.15 -9.95
CA LEU A 93 -5.96 4.75 -9.97
C LEU A 93 -6.25 4.13 -11.34
N LYS A 94 -5.24 3.43 -11.88
CA LYS A 94 -5.27 2.80 -13.21
C LYS A 94 -4.86 1.33 -13.16
N SER A 95 -4.23 0.92 -12.04
CA SER A 95 -3.75 -0.44 -11.87
C SER A 95 -4.90 -1.34 -11.41
N ASP A 96 -5.07 -2.46 -12.07
CA ASP A 96 -6.00 -3.53 -11.72
C ASP A 96 -5.26 -4.81 -11.25
N ASP A 97 -3.95 -4.69 -11.04
CA ASP A 97 -3.04 -5.76 -10.67
C ASP A 97 -2.42 -5.54 -9.26
N TRP A 98 -1.39 -6.32 -8.98
CA TRP A 98 -0.61 -6.28 -7.73
C TRP A 98 0.05 -4.93 -7.44
N PHE A 99 0.14 -4.05 -8.44
CA PHE A 99 0.77 -2.74 -8.30
C PHE A 99 -0.17 -1.70 -7.66
N ALA A 100 -1.45 -2.01 -7.50
CA ALA A 100 -2.45 -1.12 -6.89
C ALA A 100 -2.01 -0.55 -5.54
N ASP A 101 -1.33 -1.34 -4.71
CA ASP A 101 -0.76 -0.87 -3.44
C ASP A 101 0.25 0.27 -3.60
N ALA A 102 1.18 0.09 -4.54
CA ALA A 102 2.18 1.11 -4.83
C ALA A 102 1.54 2.34 -5.49
N GLU A 103 0.58 2.14 -6.38
CA GLU A 103 -0.12 3.23 -7.05
C GLU A 103 -0.86 4.11 -6.04
N ILE A 104 -1.59 3.53 -5.09
CA ILE A 104 -2.22 4.28 -3.98
C ILE A 104 -1.18 5.13 -3.25
N MET A 105 0.01 4.61 -2.99
CA MET A 105 1.05 5.34 -2.29
C MET A 105 1.74 6.40 -3.16
N ILE A 106 1.84 6.18 -4.48
CA ILE A 106 2.30 7.18 -5.45
C ILE A 106 1.31 8.35 -5.50
N GLU A 107 0.01 8.06 -5.58
CA GLU A 107 -1.05 9.07 -5.55
C GLU A 107 -1.09 9.82 -4.20
N ALA A 108 -0.90 9.10 -3.09
CA ALA A 108 -0.81 9.72 -1.77
C ALA A 108 0.36 10.72 -1.68
N ARG A 109 1.51 10.37 -2.25
CA ARG A 109 2.65 11.28 -2.36
C ARG A 109 2.33 12.49 -3.24
N ARG A 110 1.78 12.25 -4.43
CA ARG A 110 1.42 13.30 -5.40
C ARG A 110 0.46 14.33 -4.80
N LEU A 111 -0.53 13.83 -4.09
CA LEU A 111 -1.56 14.64 -3.45
C LEU A 111 -1.12 15.23 -2.10
N LYS A 112 0.13 14.98 -1.68
CA LYS A 112 0.67 15.39 -0.37
C LYS A 112 -0.23 14.96 0.80
N ALA A 113 -0.76 13.73 0.72
CA ALA A 113 -1.69 13.20 1.70
C ALA A 113 -1.05 13.12 3.10
N LYS A 114 -1.86 13.42 4.11
CA LYS A 114 -1.49 13.19 5.51
C LYS A 114 -1.65 11.70 5.82
N ILE A 115 -0.53 11.00 6.03
CA ILE A 115 -0.49 9.55 6.22
C ILE A 115 -0.20 9.20 7.66
N GLY A 116 -0.99 8.28 8.22
CA GLY A 116 -0.73 7.63 9.50
C GLY A 116 -0.35 6.16 9.32
N GLU A 117 0.53 5.66 10.20
CA GLU A 117 0.88 4.24 10.25
C GLU A 117 0.55 3.64 11.62
N VAL A 118 0.14 2.36 11.63
CA VAL A 118 -0.12 1.55 12.82
C VAL A 118 0.79 0.32 12.73
N PRO A 119 1.58 0.02 13.76
CA PRO A 119 2.38 -1.20 13.77
C PRO A 119 1.48 -2.44 13.80
N THR A 120 1.83 -3.45 13.02
CA THR A 120 1.12 -4.73 13.00
C THR A 120 2.07 -5.91 12.97
N ILE A 121 1.52 -7.09 13.27
CA ILE A 121 2.18 -8.39 13.19
C ILE A 121 1.74 -9.07 11.90
N PHE A 122 2.68 -9.44 11.06
CA PHE A 122 2.42 -10.18 9.84
C PHE A 122 2.62 -11.67 10.07
N LYS A 123 1.53 -12.44 10.05
CA LYS A 123 1.52 -13.89 10.29
C LYS A 123 2.09 -14.65 9.08
N LYS A 124 2.68 -15.81 9.34
CA LYS A 124 3.03 -16.76 8.30
C LYS A 124 1.75 -17.41 7.79
N ASN A 125 1.60 -17.50 6.48
CA ASN A 125 0.53 -18.30 5.90
C ASN A 125 0.97 -19.77 5.85
N GLU A 126 0.35 -20.61 6.66
CA GLU A 126 0.67 -22.04 6.75
C GLU A 126 -0.03 -22.87 5.66
N HIS A 127 -1.09 -22.31 5.06
CA HIS A 127 -1.95 -23.04 4.11
C HIS A 127 -1.64 -22.76 2.65
N ARG A 128 -0.79 -21.79 2.36
CA ARG A 128 -0.49 -21.38 0.98
C ARG A 128 0.97 -21.07 0.76
N PRO A 129 1.61 -21.65 -0.27
CA PRO A 129 2.94 -21.22 -0.70
C PRO A 129 2.88 -19.78 -1.22
N SER A 130 4.00 -19.07 -1.12
CA SER A 130 4.10 -17.72 -1.65
C SER A 130 3.91 -17.69 -3.17
N PHE A 131 3.02 -16.82 -3.66
CA PHE A 131 2.86 -16.58 -5.10
C PHE A 131 3.91 -15.62 -5.68
N VAL A 132 4.78 -15.04 -4.84
CA VAL A 132 5.82 -14.13 -5.33
C VAL A 132 6.88 -14.94 -6.07
N LYS A 133 6.76 -15.00 -7.39
CA LYS A 133 7.75 -15.56 -8.30
C LYS A 133 8.80 -14.51 -8.64
N PHE A 134 9.98 -14.94 -9.08
CA PHE A 134 11.02 -14.01 -9.58
C PHE A 134 10.51 -13.11 -10.71
N SER A 135 9.61 -13.61 -11.55
CA SER A 135 8.97 -12.80 -12.60
C SER A 135 8.22 -11.59 -12.06
N ALA A 136 7.62 -11.68 -10.89
CA ALA A 136 6.92 -10.56 -10.25
C ALA A 136 7.88 -9.40 -9.90
N ILE A 137 9.15 -9.70 -9.61
CA ILE A 137 10.16 -8.66 -9.34
C ILE A 137 10.39 -7.80 -10.57
N PHE A 138 10.54 -8.41 -11.75
CA PHE A 138 10.71 -7.69 -13.02
C PHE A 138 9.47 -6.86 -13.35
N GLU A 139 8.29 -7.40 -13.09
CA GLU A 139 7.02 -6.69 -13.29
C GLU A 139 6.92 -5.46 -12.38
N PHE A 140 7.29 -5.57 -11.12
CA PHE A 140 7.34 -4.44 -10.19
C PHE A 140 8.32 -3.35 -10.64
N ILE A 141 9.52 -3.72 -11.07
CA ILE A 141 10.52 -2.76 -11.55
C ILE A 141 9.99 -2.05 -12.80
N LYS A 142 9.43 -2.80 -13.75
CA LYS A 142 8.81 -2.26 -14.98
C LYS A 142 7.71 -1.26 -14.63
N ASN A 143 6.80 -1.63 -13.72
CA ASN A 143 5.69 -0.77 -13.30
C ASN A 143 6.21 0.51 -12.61
N PHE A 144 7.20 0.43 -11.74
CA PHE A 144 7.81 1.61 -11.13
C PHE A 144 8.37 2.58 -12.18
N ILE A 145 9.08 2.07 -13.19
CA ILE A 145 9.62 2.91 -14.27
C ILE A 145 8.49 3.56 -15.07
N ILE A 146 7.46 2.79 -15.44
CA ILE A 146 6.30 3.29 -16.17
C ILE A 146 5.61 4.41 -15.40
N TYR A 147 5.35 4.21 -14.11
CA TYR A 147 4.67 5.21 -13.28
C TYR A 147 5.54 6.43 -13.05
N ARG A 148 6.86 6.26 -12.93
CA ARG A 148 7.78 7.40 -12.84
C ARG A 148 7.77 8.25 -14.11
N ILE A 149 7.79 7.61 -15.29
CA ILE A 149 7.70 8.32 -16.58
C ILE A 149 6.34 9.03 -16.72
N ARG A 150 5.24 8.39 -16.33
CA ARG A 150 3.90 9.01 -16.33
C ARG A 150 3.85 10.25 -15.46
N GLU A 151 4.45 10.20 -14.27
CA GLU A 151 4.51 11.35 -13.37
C GLU A 151 5.28 12.52 -13.98
N PHE A 152 6.42 12.27 -14.63
CA PHE A 152 7.16 13.32 -15.35
C PHE A 152 6.36 13.97 -16.47
N LYS A 153 5.60 13.17 -17.22
CA LYS A 153 4.75 13.70 -18.30
C LYS A 153 3.57 14.53 -17.80
N ARG A 154 3.10 14.24 -16.59
CA ARG A 154 1.96 14.92 -15.97
C ARG A 154 2.35 16.27 -15.34
N ASN A 155 3.60 16.42 -14.97
CA ASN A 155 4.14 17.65 -14.36
C ASN A 155 4.68 18.66 -15.40
N LYS A 156 4.61 18.32 -16.69
CA LYS A 156 4.86 19.20 -17.83
C LYS A 156 3.55 19.74 -18.39
#